data_98a07add3e99137785f523663094c401
#
_entry.id   98a07add3e99137785f523663094c401
#
_cell.length_a   1.000
_cell.length_b   1.000
_cell.length_c   1.000
_cell.angle_alpha   90.00
_cell.angle_beta   90.00
_cell.angle_gamma   90.00
#
_symmetry.space_group_name_H-M   'P 1'
#
loop_
_entity.id
_entity.type
_entity.pdbx_description
1 polymer ?
#
loop_
_entity_poly.entity_id
_entity_poly.type
_entity_poly.pdbx_seq_one_letter_code
_entity_poly.pdbx_strand_id
1 'polypeptide(L)'
;MEELFAYAYLMIASPDFDALYEEKLHKLFLDCPDNDDILHLESLCGNVNETLIYISAHVNYHLINIEKFGGQLMDLLKPVYKNKNTENFTACLYNIWQMLWGGMRDQDPFQIMCYAGDPPGDEKEARELCENMLSFYDK
;
A
#
# COMPACT_ATOMS: atom_id res chain seq x y z
N MET A 1 -10.17 -0.87 10.33
CA MET A 1 -8.77 -1.35 10.21
C MET A 1 -8.36 -1.67 8.80
N GLU A 2 -9.14 -2.46 8.09
CA GLU A 2 -8.82 -2.87 6.71
C GLU A 2 -8.64 -1.67 5.77
N GLU A 3 -9.41 -0.61 5.97
CA GLU A 3 -9.31 0.60 5.15
C GLU A 3 -7.95 1.28 5.24
N LEU A 4 -7.25 1.13 6.37
CA LEU A 4 -5.95 1.74 6.59
C LEU A 4 -4.79 0.91 6.05
N PHE A 5 -5.05 -0.36 5.70
CA PHE A 5 -3.98 -1.29 5.29
C PHE A 5 -3.18 -0.78 4.09
N ALA A 6 -3.88 -0.38 3.03
CA ALA A 6 -3.20 0.09 1.82
C ALA A 6 -2.36 1.33 2.11
N TYR A 7 -2.88 2.25 2.93
CA TYR A 7 -2.13 3.45 3.33
C TYR A 7 -0.89 3.09 4.14
N ALA A 8 -1.00 2.13 5.06
CA ALA A 8 0.13 1.70 5.88
C ALA A 8 1.25 1.11 5.03
N TYR A 9 0.91 0.31 4.02
CA TYR A 9 1.91 -0.25 3.11
C TYR A 9 2.60 0.84 2.29
N LEU A 10 1.89 1.88 1.89
CA LEU A 10 2.50 2.99 1.16
C LEU A 10 3.49 3.77 2.01
N MET A 11 3.20 3.94 3.31
CA MET A 11 4.13 4.64 4.23
C MET A 11 5.47 3.93 4.35
N ILE A 12 5.50 2.60 4.22
CA ILE A 12 6.75 1.84 4.22
C ILE A 12 7.60 2.22 3.02
N ALA A 13 6.96 2.44 1.88
CA ALA A 13 7.66 2.70 0.63
C ALA A 13 8.22 4.13 0.58
N SER A 14 7.53 5.08 1.17
CA SER A 14 7.97 6.49 1.14
C SER A 14 7.31 7.29 2.24
N PRO A 15 8.08 8.15 2.94
CA PRO A 15 7.52 9.09 3.92
C PRO A 15 6.50 10.07 3.33
N ASP A 16 6.51 10.27 2.01
CA ASP A 16 5.57 11.16 1.34
C ASP A 16 4.10 10.74 1.52
N PHE A 17 3.88 9.47 1.89
CA PHE A 17 2.54 8.94 2.12
C PHE A 17 2.00 9.16 3.53
N ASP A 18 2.83 9.67 4.44
CA ASP A 18 2.41 9.89 5.83
C ASP A 18 1.22 10.83 5.91
N ALA A 19 1.22 11.90 5.11
CA ALA A 19 0.13 12.87 5.10
C ALA A 19 -1.19 12.24 4.62
N LEU A 20 -1.15 11.35 3.63
CA LEU A 20 -2.34 10.64 3.16
C LEU A 20 -2.91 9.73 4.22
N TYR A 21 -2.05 9.01 4.92
CA TYR A 21 -2.46 8.15 6.02
C TYR A 21 -3.10 8.94 7.15
N GLU A 22 -2.47 10.03 7.57
CA GLU A 22 -2.97 10.87 8.65
C GLU A 22 -4.32 11.49 8.31
N GLU A 23 -4.50 11.94 7.06
CA GLU A 23 -5.77 12.47 6.60
C GLU A 23 -6.89 11.41 6.66
N LYS A 24 -6.60 10.20 6.19
CA LYS A 24 -7.58 9.11 6.23
C LYS A 24 -7.92 8.72 7.66
N LEU A 25 -6.92 8.64 8.51
CA LEU A 25 -7.11 8.33 9.94
C LEU A 25 -7.97 9.37 10.62
N HIS A 26 -7.72 10.66 10.34
CA HIS A 26 -8.49 11.75 10.91
C HIS A 26 -9.98 11.68 10.50
N LYS A 27 -10.24 11.36 9.24
CA LYS A 27 -11.62 11.16 8.77
C LYS A 27 -12.31 10.03 9.52
N LEU A 28 -11.61 8.92 9.72
CA LEU A 28 -12.16 7.80 10.48
C LEU A 28 -12.40 8.18 11.95
N PHE A 29 -11.54 8.97 12.53
CA PHE A 29 -11.71 9.48 13.89
C PHE A 29 -12.97 10.33 14.02
N LEU A 30 -13.22 11.21 13.04
CA LEU A 30 -14.43 12.05 13.05
C LEU A 30 -15.71 11.22 12.92
N ASP A 31 -15.67 10.14 12.14
CA ASP A 31 -16.80 9.24 11.95
C ASP A 31 -17.04 8.33 13.14
N CYS A 32 -15.98 7.91 13.82
CA CYS A 32 -16.03 6.95 14.92
C CYS A 32 -15.16 7.43 16.10
N PRO A 33 -15.51 8.53 16.77
CA PRO A 33 -14.66 9.14 17.79
C PRO A 33 -14.47 8.29 19.04
N ASP A 34 -15.33 7.31 19.28
CA ASP A 34 -15.25 6.42 20.45
C ASP A 34 -14.53 5.10 20.17
N ASN A 35 -13.97 4.93 18.96
CA ASN A 35 -13.28 3.72 18.60
C ASN A 35 -11.87 3.69 19.20
N ASP A 36 -11.62 2.73 20.08
CA ASP A 36 -10.34 2.61 20.79
C ASP A 36 -9.17 2.37 19.86
N ASP A 37 -9.36 1.60 18.78
CA ASP A 37 -8.30 1.32 17.81
C ASP A 37 -7.89 2.59 17.06
N ILE A 38 -8.87 3.40 16.67
CA ILE A 38 -8.59 4.66 15.96
C ILE A 38 -7.86 5.64 16.91
N LEU A 39 -8.30 5.72 18.17
CA LEU A 39 -7.63 6.56 19.18
C LEU A 39 -6.18 6.13 19.39
N HIS A 40 -5.93 4.82 19.47
CA HIS A 40 -4.58 4.30 19.62
C HIS A 40 -3.70 4.62 18.40
N LEU A 41 -4.23 4.46 17.21
CA LEU A 41 -3.51 4.80 15.98
C LEU A 41 -3.17 6.29 15.91
N GLU A 42 -4.06 7.17 16.36
CA GLU A 42 -3.77 8.60 16.47
C GLU A 42 -2.55 8.86 17.36
N SER A 43 -2.42 8.11 18.45
CA SER A 43 -1.28 8.25 19.37
C SER A 43 0.04 7.77 18.77
N LEU A 44 -0.01 6.92 17.73
CA LEU A 44 1.16 6.39 17.05
C LEU A 44 1.58 7.20 15.83
N CYS A 45 0.89 8.28 15.51
CA CYS A 45 1.23 9.12 14.36
C CYS A 45 2.68 9.56 14.41
N GLY A 46 3.38 9.41 13.29
CA GLY A 46 4.82 9.68 13.21
C GLY A 46 5.70 8.45 13.42
N ASN A 47 5.13 7.32 13.84
CA ASN A 47 5.88 6.07 14.02
C ASN A 47 5.33 5.00 13.08
N VAL A 48 5.92 4.90 11.89
CA VAL A 48 5.47 3.99 10.81
C VAL A 48 5.52 2.53 11.25
N ASN A 49 6.62 2.11 11.88
CA ASN A 49 6.81 0.72 12.30
C ASN A 49 5.76 0.30 13.32
N GLU A 50 5.55 1.11 14.35
CA GLU A 50 4.56 0.83 15.39
C GLU A 50 3.14 0.81 14.82
N THR A 51 2.83 1.73 13.92
CA THR A 51 1.55 1.80 13.24
C THR A 51 1.28 0.53 12.44
N LEU A 52 2.25 0.07 11.67
CA LEU A 52 2.10 -1.13 10.85
C LEU A 52 1.92 -2.37 11.71
N ILE A 53 2.71 -2.49 12.79
CA ILE A 53 2.60 -3.60 13.73
C ILE A 53 1.20 -3.64 14.33
N TYR A 54 0.69 -2.50 14.77
CA TYR A 54 -0.63 -2.43 15.38
C TYR A 54 -1.74 -2.82 14.41
N ILE A 55 -1.73 -2.23 13.20
CA ILE A 55 -2.74 -2.54 12.18
C ILE A 55 -2.69 -4.02 11.82
N SER A 56 -1.49 -4.56 11.59
CA SER A 56 -1.32 -5.98 11.23
C SER A 56 -1.82 -6.93 12.31
N ALA A 57 -1.66 -6.56 13.58
CA ALA A 57 -2.10 -7.39 14.70
C ALA A 57 -3.63 -7.39 14.88
N HIS A 58 -4.32 -6.35 14.40
CA HIS A 58 -5.76 -6.17 14.61
C HIS A 58 -6.60 -6.47 13.37
N VAL A 59 -5.95 -6.78 12.24
CA VAL A 59 -6.66 -7.15 11.01
C VAL A 59 -6.84 -8.65 10.94
N ASN A 60 -8.04 -9.08 10.61
CA ASN A 60 -8.31 -10.49 10.34
C ASN A 60 -8.03 -10.76 8.85
N TYR A 61 -6.88 -11.35 8.56
CA TYR A 61 -6.44 -11.63 7.19
C TYR A 61 -7.41 -12.51 6.41
N HIS A 62 -8.14 -13.39 7.10
CA HIS A 62 -9.11 -14.27 6.45
C HIS A 62 -10.35 -13.52 5.96
N LEU A 63 -10.63 -12.36 6.51
CA LEU A 63 -11.78 -11.54 6.13
C LEU A 63 -11.44 -10.46 5.11
N ILE A 64 -10.17 -10.27 4.77
CA ILE A 64 -9.76 -9.26 3.81
C ILE A 64 -10.17 -9.71 2.40
N ASN A 65 -10.89 -8.83 1.71
CA ASN A 65 -11.15 -9.00 0.30
C ASN A 65 -9.93 -8.51 -0.48
N ILE A 66 -9.19 -9.45 -1.08
CA ILE A 66 -7.94 -9.17 -1.78
C ILE A 66 -8.15 -8.24 -2.97
N GLU A 67 -9.25 -8.41 -3.71
CA GLU A 67 -9.57 -7.55 -4.85
C GLU A 67 -9.82 -6.10 -4.40
N LYS A 68 -10.56 -5.93 -3.30
CA LYS A 68 -10.84 -4.61 -2.75
C LYS A 68 -9.56 -3.94 -2.26
N PHE A 69 -8.75 -4.68 -1.51
CA PHE A 69 -7.46 -4.19 -1.03
C PHE A 69 -6.54 -3.81 -2.19
N GLY A 70 -6.40 -4.72 -3.16
CA GLY A 70 -5.56 -4.49 -4.33
C GLY A 70 -6.02 -3.32 -5.17
N GLY A 71 -7.33 -3.20 -5.39
CA GLY A 71 -7.90 -2.06 -6.11
C GLY A 71 -7.60 -0.73 -5.43
N GLN A 72 -7.77 -0.67 -4.13
CA GLN A 72 -7.44 0.51 -3.34
C GLN A 72 -5.95 0.86 -3.43
N LEU A 73 -5.08 -0.16 -3.30
CA LEU A 73 -3.64 0.04 -3.37
C LEU A 73 -3.23 0.56 -4.76
N MET A 74 -3.77 -0.03 -5.83
CA MET A 74 -3.47 0.42 -7.19
C MET A 74 -3.95 1.85 -7.43
N ASP A 75 -5.14 2.21 -6.96
CA ASP A 75 -5.66 3.57 -7.08
C ASP A 75 -4.78 4.59 -6.37
N LEU A 76 -4.23 4.24 -5.21
CA LEU A 76 -3.30 5.09 -4.47
C LEU A 76 -1.93 5.20 -5.17
N LEU A 77 -1.51 4.17 -5.86
CA LEU A 77 -0.22 4.16 -6.56
C LEU A 77 -0.25 4.90 -7.90
N LYS A 78 -1.40 5.02 -8.55
CA LYS A 78 -1.50 5.70 -9.85
C LYS A 78 -0.93 7.12 -9.87
N PRO A 79 -1.29 8.02 -8.93
CA PRO A 79 -0.68 9.36 -8.89
C PRO A 79 0.82 9.32 -8.65
N VAL A 80 1.29 8.37 -7.85
CA VAL A 80 2.71 8.22 -7.55
C VAL A 80 3.50 7.85 -8.80
N TYR A 81 2.95 6.93 -9.59
CA TYR A 81 3.57 6.53 -10.85
C TYR A 81 3.75 7.71 -11.80
N LYS A 82 2.78 8.62 -11.84
CA LYS A 82 2.85 9.82 -12.69
C LYS A 82 3.89 10.83 -12.22
N ASN A 83 4.18 10.87 -10.92
CA ASN A 83 5.02 11.90 -10.31
C ASN A 83 6.45 11.46 -10.00
N LYS A 84 6.75 10.16 -10.06
CA LYS A 84 8.09 9.63 -9.80
C LYS A 84 8.70 9.06 -11.09
N ASN A 85 10.05 9.04 -11.15
CA ASN A 85 10.70 8.33 -12.23
C ASN A 85 10.52 6.81 -12.03
N THR A 86 10.69 6.05 -13.11
CA THR A 86 10.45 4.61 -13.12
C THR A 86 11.30 3.88 -12.09
N GLU A 87 12.58 4.27 -11.96
CA GLU A 87 13.49 3.63 -11.01
C GLU A 87 13.01 3.76 -9.57
N ASN A 88 12.63 4.98 -9.15
CA ASN A 88 12.15 5.23 -7.79
C ASN A 88 10.81 4.54 -7.55
N PHE A 89 9.94 4.53 -8.55
CA PHE A 89 8.65 3.86 -8.43
C PHE A 89 8.80 2.35 -8.26
N THR A 90 9.65 1.71 -9.06
CA THR A 90 9.86 0.26 -8.94
C THR A 90 10.52 -0.12 -7.62
N ALA A 91 11.40 0.72 -7.09
CA ALA A 91 11.97 0.52 -5.76
C ALA A 91 10.88 0.55 -4.67
N CYS A 92 9.93 1.49 -4.77
CA CYS A 92 8.77 1.53 -3.88
C CYS A 92 7.94 0.25 -3.98
N LEU A 93 7.68 -0.22 -5.19
CA LEU A 93 6.90 -1.45 -5.40
C LEU A 93 7.55 -2.65 -4.74
N TYR A 94 8.87 -2.79 -4.87
CA TYR A 94 9.61 -3.89 -4.27
C TYR A 94 9.52 -3.85 -2.75
N ASN A 95 9.63 -2.67 -2.15
CA ASN A 95 9.51 -2.50 -0.70
C ASN A 95 8.12 -2.90 -0.21
N ILE A 96 7.07 -2.50 -0.92
CA ILE A 96 5.70 -2.88 -0.58
C ILE A 96 5.55 -4.41 -0.68
N TRP A 97 6.03 -4.99 -1.78
CA TRP A 97 5.92 -6.43 -2.03
C TRP A 97 6.55 -7.26 -0.90
N GLN A 98 7.72 -6.85 -0.41
CA GLN A 98 8.41 -7.55 0.66
C GLN A 98 7.61 -7.61 1.96
N MET A 99 6.73 -6.63 2.19
CA MET A 99 5.95 -6.53 3.42
C MET A 99 4.57 -7.17 3.31
N LEU A 100 4.14 -7.57 2.13
CA LEU A 100 2.83 -8.22 1.95
C LEU A 100 2.80 -9.57 2.68
N TRP A 101 1.63 -9.89 3.24
CA TRP A 101 1.48 -11.16 3.97
C TRP A 101 1.40 -12.35 3.02
N GLY A 102 1.64 -13.55 3.57
CA GLY A 102 1.83 -14.77 2.79
C GLY A 102 0.67 -15.11 1.87
N GLY A 103 0.99 -15.70 0.73
CA GLY A 103 0.02 -16.07 -0.30
C GLY A 103 -0.31 -14.96 -1.28
N MET A 104 -0.39 -13.73 -0.80
CA MET A 104 -0.70 -12.58 -1.65
C MET A 104 0.45 -12.26 -2.61
N ARG A 105 1.69 -12.45 -2.17
CA ARG A 105 2.88 -12.16 -2.99
C ARG A 105 2.91 -12.92 -4.31
N ASP A 106 2.34 -14.11 -4.34
CA ASP A 106 2.37 -15.00 -5.49
C ASP A 106 1.21 -14.79 -6.45
N GLN A 107 0.33 -13.83 -6.15
CA GLN A 107 -0.85 -13.53 -6.94
C GLN A 107 -0.67 -12.21 -7.70
N ASP A 108 -1.21 -12.16 -8.94
CA ASP A 108 -1.29 -10.90 -9.66
C ASP A 108 -2.37 -10.00 -9.03
N PRO A 109 -2.21 -8.70 -9.01
CA PRO A 109 -1.10 -7.94 -9.59
C PRO A 109 0.12 -7.81 -8.67
N PHE A 110 0.10 -8.39 -7.47
CA PHE A 110 1.16 -8.20 -6.47
C PHE A 110 2.47 -8.83 -6.90
N GLN A 111 2.43 -9.97 -7.58
CA GLN A 111 3.63 -10.61 -8.11
C GLN A 111 4.35 -9.71 -9.12
N ILE A 112 3.62 -8.89 -9.85
CA ILE A 112 4.21 -7.95 -10.80
C ILE A 112 5.12 -6.93 -10.08
N MET A 113 4.79 -6.58 -8.83
CA MET A 113 5.66 -5.68 -8.03
C MET A 113 7.06 -6.24 -7.86
N CYS A 114 7.18 -7.55 -7.67
CA CYS A 114 8.48 -8.21 -7.55
C CYS A 114 9.26 -8.13 -8.87
N TYR A 115 8.62 -8.44 -9.97
CA TYR A 115 9.25 -8.43 -11.29
C TYR A 115 9.67 -7.01 -11.71
N ALA A 116 8.84 -6.02 -11.43
CA ALA A 116 9.16 -4.64 -11.73
C ALA A 116 10.32 -4.11 -10.87
N GLY A 117 10.44 -4.60 -9.62
CA GLY A 117 11.50 -4.20 -8.69
C GLY A 117 12.83 -4.87 -8.93
N ASP A 118 12.85 -6.06 -9.55
CA ASP A 118 14.07 -6.73 -9.96
C ASP A 118 14.52 -6.06 -11.27
N PRO A 119 15.79 -5.60 -11.41
CA PRO A 119 16.14 -4.71 -12.52
C PRO A 119 15.79 -5.34 -13.87
N PRO A 120 14.75 -4.86 -14.53
CA PRO A 120 14.43 -5.32 -15.89
C PRO A 120 15.49 -4.81 -16.85
N GLY A 121 15.65 -5.50 -17.96
CA GLY A 121 16.68 -5.18 -18.92
C GLY A 121 16.57 -3.77 -19.51
N ASP A 122 15.39 -3.16 -19.52
CA ASP A 122 15.20 -1.80 -19.96
C ASP A 122 14.01 -1.10 -19.30
N GLU A 123 14.01 0.22 -19.39
CA GLU A 123 12.98 1.07 -18.79
C GLU A 123 11.60 0.86 -19.45
N LYS A 124 11.57 0.55 -20.72
CA LYS A 124 10.31 0.31 -21.43
C LYS A 124 9.58 -0.89 -20.85
N GLU A 125 10.31 -1.97 -20.60
CA GLU A 125 9.75 -3.18 -20.01
C GLU A 125 9.23 -2.92 -18.61
N ALA A 126 9.98 -2.16 -17.80
CA ALA A 126 9.55 -1.77 -16.46
C ALA A 126 8.26 -0.96 -16.49
N ARG A 127 8.13 -0.03 -17.43
CA ARG A 127 6.92 0.78 -17.58
C ARG A 127 5.72 -0.06 -17.99
N GLU A 128 5.89 -1.00 -18.90
CA GLU A 128 4.82 -1.91 -19.32
C GLU A 128 4.32 -2.74 -18.13
N LEU A 129 5.24 -3.25 -17.32
CA LEU A 129 4.88 -4.00 -16.12
C LEU A 129 4.09 -3.12 -15.13
N CYS A 130 4.55 -1.90 -14.89
CA CYS A 130 3.86 -0.98 -13.99
C CYS A 130 2.47 -0.63 -14.49
N GLU A 131 2.32 -0.33 -15.78
CA GLU A 131 1.03 0.03 -16.35
C GLU A 131 0.05 -1.15 -16.32
N ASN A 132 0.51 -2.36 -16.61
CA ASN A 132 -0.30 -3.57 -16.51
C ASN A 132 -0.75 -3.82 -15.07
N MET A 133 0.15 -3.63 -14.11
CA MET A 133 -0.17 -3.79 -12.70
C MET A 133 -1.24 -2.78 -12.25
N LEU A 134 -1.03 -1.51 -12.56
CA LEU A 134 -1.92 -0.44 -12.12
C LEU A 134 -3.32 -0.55 -12.72
N SER A 135 -3.44 -1.09 -13.92
CA SER A 135 -4.72 -1.27 -14.61
C SER A 135 -5.35 -2.65 -14.40
N PHE A 136 -4.75 -3.49 -13.57
CA PHE A 136 -5.19 -4.88 -13.39
C PHE A 136 -6.67 -5.00 -13.02
N TYR A 137 -7.15 -4.12 -12.15
CA TYR A 137 -8.54 -4.13 -11.71
C TYR A 137 -9.45 -3.23 -12.53
N ASP A 138 -8.91 -2.49 -13.49
CA ASP A 138 -9.69 -1.64 -14.38
C ASP A 138 -10.40 -2.51 -15.42
N LYS A 139 -11.72 -2.37 -15.52
CA LYS A 139 -12.52 -3.14 -16.47
C LYS A 139 -13.45 -2.23 -17.25
#